data_5aaa8e86187a053ac806d9191f407e8b
#
_entry.id   5aaa8e86187a053ac806d9191f407e8b
#
_cell.length_a   1.000
_cell.length_b   1.000
_cell.length_c   1.000
_cell.angle_alpha   90.00
_cell.angle_beta   90.00
_cell.angle_gamma   90.00
#
_symmetry.space_group_name_H-M   'P 1'
#
loop_
_entity.id
_entity.type
_entity.pdbx_description
1 polymer ?
#
loop_
_entity_poly.entity_id
_entity_poly.type
_entity_poly.pdbx_seq_one_letter_code
_entity_poly.pdbx_strand_id
1 'polypeptide(L)'
;GYSCGSCHRNAGRTRPTLWSGGGSGSYGFSSMLVYISRKNGAFFQDYGRVLHDQAIYGVKPEGKLSVTYAYETFRFPDGEEYELCKPTYTISEWYADSIRPEDLFCTVRIPLRHVGMGQIMALARTEIEALAAKSNYPEYGISGRCNYINERGILSLGVSGNKAQHADLTVELGFSSDMGVTNSRYPEEIC
;
A
#
# COMPACT_ATOMS: atom_id res chain seq x y z
N GLY A 1 13.68 -5.14 11.88
CA GLY A 1 12.61 -5.86 11.18
C GLY A 1 11.26 -5.18 11.32
N TYR A 2 10.45 -5.35 10.33
CA TYR A 2 9.07 -4.87 10.32
C TYR A 2 8.15 -5.88 11.00
N SER A 3 7.03 -5.41 11.50
CA SER A 3 5.90 -6.24 11.93
C SER A 3 4.63 -5.79 11.19
N CYS A 4 3.61 -6.64 11.14
CA CYS A 4 2.31 -6.22 10.59
C CYS A 4 1.80 -4.93 11.25
N GLY A 5 2.04 -4.76 12.55
CA GLY A 5 1.69 -3.56 13.32
C GLY A 5 2.48 -2.30 12.95
N SER A 6 3.60 -2.42 12.25
CA SER A 6 4.36 -1.26 11.78
C SER A 6 3.58 -0.48 10.72
N CYS A 7 2.96 -1.20 9.78
CA CYS A 7 2.15 -0.62 8.71
C CYS A 7 0.66 -0.59 9.04
N HIS A 8 0.15 -1.56 9.81
CA HIS A 8 -1.27 -1.67 10.15
C HIS A 8 -1.55 -1.29 11.62
N ARG A 9 -1.16 -0.07 12.00
CA ARG A 9 -1.37 0.44 13.37
C ARG A 9 -2.84 0.49 13.76
N ASN A 10 -3.12 0.23 15.02
CA ASN A 10 -4.48 0.27 15.59
C ASN A 10 -5.48 -0.55 14.75
N ALA A 11 -5.13 -1.79 14.41
CA ALA A 11 -5.93 -2.66 13.55
C ALA A 11 -6.20 -2.08 12.15
N GLY A 12 -5.22 -1.30 11.61
CA GLY A 12 -5.28 -0.72 10.27
C GLY A 12 -5.90 0.67 10.20
N ARG A 13 -6.06 1.36 11.33
CA ARG A 13 -6.39 2.79 11.34
C ARG A 13 -5.11 3.62 11.19
N THR A 14 -4.55 3.57 10.01
CA THR A 14 -3.40 4.37 9.65
C THR A 14 -3.76 5.83 9.49
N ARG A 15 -2.95 6.72 10.01
CA ARG A 15 -3.05 8.12 9.66
C ARG A 15 -2.46 8.33 8.27
N PRO A 16 -3.13 9.07 7.38
CA PRO A 16 -2.65 9.30 6.02
C PRO A 16 -1.47 10.30 5.95
N THR A 17 -0.99 10.75 7.08
CA THR A 17 0.13 11.69 7.19
C THR A 17 1.35 11.00 7.73
N LEU A 18 2.51 11.32 7.17
CA LEU A 18 3.79 11.03 7.82
C LEU A 18 3.81 11.82 9.12
N TRP A 19 4.17 11.17 10.21
CA TRP A 19 4.34 11.90 11.45
C TRP A 19 5.61 12.73 11.40
N SER A 20 5.47 14.03 11.43
CA SER A 20 6.57 14.99 11.48
C SER A 20 7.03 15.28 12.91
N GLY A 21 6.80 14.37 13.83
CA GLY A 21 7.16 14.49 15.23
C GLY A 21 8.65 14.48 15.43
N GLY A 22 9.24 15.64 15.27
CA GLY A 22 10.51 16.03 15.83
C GLY A 22 11.72 15.15 15.52
N GLY A 23 12.43 15.54 14.54
CA GLY A 23 13.71 14.95 14.22
C GLY A 23 13.65 14.22 12.90
N SER A 24 14.68 14.38 12.16
CA SER A 24 14.98 13.78 10.88
C SER A 24 14.33 12.42 10.73
N GLY A 25 13.16 12.43 10.30
CA GLY A 25 12.36 11.50 10.40
C GLY A 25 12.24 10.51 9.41
N SER A 26 12.78 9.53 9.49
CA SER A 26 12.17 8.38 8.98
C SER A 26 11.09 7.99 9.94
N TYR A 27 10.33 7.86 9.67
CA TYR A 27 9.12 7.68 9.59
C TYR A 27 8.58 6.25 9.61
N GLY A 28 9.28 5.31 10.06
CA GLY A 28 8.84 3.99 10.47
C GLY A 28 7.57 3.99 11.36
N PHE A 29 7.01 5.18 11.53
CA PHE A 29 5.73 5.38 12.17
C PHE A 29 4.63 5.78 11.18
N SER A 30 4.96 6.05 9.94
CA SER A 30 3.96 6.12 8.92
C SER A 30 3.61 4.71 8.53
N SER A 31 2.36 4.39 8.63
CA SER A 31 1.84 3.13 8.11
C SER A 31 1.69 3.19 6.57
N MET A 32 2.33 4.14 5.91
CA MET A 32 2.24 4.27 4.46
C MET A 32 3.32 3.42 3.80
N LEU A 33 2.91 2.64 2.82
CA LEU A 33 3.82 1.92 1.93
C LEU A 33 4.25 2.84 0.79
N VAL A 34 5.54 2.92 0.57
CA VAL A 34 6.12 3.72 -0.51
C VAL A 34 6.51 2.81 -1.66
N TYR A 35 5.72 2.83 -2.72
CA TYR A 35 6.04 2.10 -3.94
C TYR A 35 6.94 2.94 -4.83
N ILE A 36 8.01 2.34 -5.31
CA ILE A 36 8.94 2.95 -6.25
C ILE A 36 9.06 2.12 -7.53
N SER A 37 9.19 2.80 -8.64
CA SER A 37 9.44 2.19 -9.94
C SER A 37 10.07 3.23 -10.88
N ARG A 38 10.55 2.76 -12.02
CA ARG A 38 10.84 3.66 -13.14
C ARG A 38 9.53 4.22 -13.71
N LYS A 39 9.60 5.32 -14.43
CA LYS A 39 8.42 5.93 -15.09
C LYS A 39 7.72 5.00 -16.07
N ASN A 40 8.41 4.05 -16.64
CA ASN A 40 7.85 3.01 -17.51
C ASN A 40 7.23 1.82 -16.74
N GLY A 41 7.22 1.85 -15.41
CA GLY A 41 6.69 0.81 -14.54
C GLY A 41 7.68 -0.32 -14.21
N ALA A 42 8.88 -0.32 -14.77
CA ALA A 42 9.91 -1.30 -14.42
C ALA A 42 10.46 -1.06 -12.99
N PHE A 43 10.82 -2.14 -12.31
CA PHE A 43 11.41 -2.04 -10.98
C PHE A 43 12.89 -1.67 -11.04
N PHE A 44 13.37 -1.09 -9.95
CA PHE A 44 14.80 -0.96 -9.71
C PHE A 44 15.31 -2.28 -9.15
N GLN A 45 16.36 -2.80 -9.77
CA GLN A 45 16.88 -4.14 -9.46
C GLN A 45 17.25 -4.32 -7.98
N ASP A 46 17.79 -3.27 -7.35
CA ASP A 46 18.31 -3.32 -5.98
C ASP A 46 17.26 -2.99 -4.90
N TYR A 47 16.01 -2.70 -5.29
CA TYR A 47 14.99 -2.15 -4.38
C TYR A 47 13.65 -2.88 -4.40
N GLY A 48 13.41 -3.76 -5.33
CA GLY A 48 12.09 -4.38 -5.47
C GLY A 48 10.97 -3.35 -5.77
N ARG A 49 9.84 -3.50 -5.10
CA ARG A 49 8.64 -2.66 -5.32
C ARG A 49 8.40 -1.63 -4.23
N VAL A 50 8.79 -1.94 -3.02
CA VAL A 50 8.50 -1.14 -1.81
C VAL A 50 9.82 -0.65 -1.25
N LEU A 51 9.91 0.64 -1.01
CA LEU A 51 11.08 1.23 -0.38
C LEU A 51 11.11 0.83 1.10
N HIS A 52 12.21 0.23 1.54
CA HIS A 52 12.50 -0.03 2.94
C HIS A 52 13.26 1.14 3.55
N ASP A 53 12.53 2.06 4.15
CA ASP A 53 13.09 3.25 4.80
C ASP A 53 13.55 2.99 6.24
N GLN A 54 13.43 1.74 6.70
CA GLN A 54 13.87 1.25 7.99
C GLN A 54 14.77 0.03 7.83
N ALA A 55 15.80 -0.04 8.64
CA ALA A 55 16.69 -1.18 8.67
C ALA A 55 16.99 -1.60 10.12
N ILE A 56 17.53 -2.76 10.30
CA ILE A 56 18.06 -3.23 11.59
C ILE A 56 19.29 -2.42 11.99
N TYR A 57 19.65 -2.46 13.27
CA TYR A 57 20.82 -1.74 13.76
C TYR A 57 22.08 -2.16 13.00
N GLY A 58 22.83 -1.15 12.52
CA GLY A 58 24.08 -1.35 11.77
C GLY A 58 23.90 -1.53 10.26
N VAL A 59 22.69 -1.58 9.75
CA VAL A 59 22.40 -1.65 8.32
C VAL A 59 21.82 -0.32 7.84
N LYS A 60 22.27 0.14 6.67
CA LYS A 60 21.73 1.35 6.04
C LYS A 60 20.37 1.05 5.41
N PRO A 61 19.33 1.85 5.67
CA PRO A 61 18.04 1.72 4.97
C PRO A 61 18.18 2.07 3.48
N GLU A 62 17.27 1.57 2.66
CA GLU A 62 17.27 1.76 1.20
C GLU A 62 17.14 3.22 0.76
N GLY A 63 16.48 4.02 1.55
CA GLY A 63 16.34 5.46 1.31
C GLY A 63 15.64 6.13 2.46
N LYS A 64 15.53 7.45 2.39
CA LYS A 64 14.88 8.27 3.40
C LYS A 64 13.75 9.07 2.76
N LEU A 65 12.54 8.79 3.21
CA LEU A 65 11.35 9.49 2.75
C LEU A 65 11.14 10.79 3.53
N SER A 66 10.85 11.86 2.84
CA SER A 66 10.34 13.10 3.42
C SER A 66 9.06 13.52 2.72
N VAL A 67 8.22 14.31 3.40
CA VAL A 67 7.01 14.86 2.84
C VAL A 67 6.86 16.33 3.19
N THR A 68 6.43 17.08 2.21
CA THR A 68 5.98 18.47 2.39
C THR A 68 4.51 18.56 2.01
N TYR A 69 3.78 19.46 2.65
CA TYR A 69 2.36 19.63 2.44
C TYR A 69 2.09 21.04 1.92
N ALA A 70 1.34 21.14 0.83
CA ALA A 70 0.73 22.39 0.37
C ALA A 70 -0.77 22.30 0.60
N TYR A 71 -1.38 23.39 0.99
CA TYR A 71 -2.82 23.48 1.27
C TYR A 71 -3.46 24.42 0.25
N GLU A 72 -4.57 23.98 -0.35
CA GLU A 72 -5.32 24.73 -1.33
C GLU A 72 -6.79 24.82 -0.87
N THR A 73 -7.33 26.02 -0.81
CA THR A 73 -8.73 26.26 -0.46
C THR A 73 -9.61 26.19 -1.69
N PHE A 74 -10.68 25.45 -1.60
CA PHE A 74 -11.72 25.31 -2.61
C PHE A 74 -13.06 25.69 -2.02
N ARG A 75 -14.07 25.85 -2.88
CA ARG A 75 -15.42 26.23 -2.46
C ARG A 75 -16.45 25.32 -3.12
N PHE A 76 -17.39 24.83 -2.32
CA PHE A 76 -18.57 24.15 -2.83
C PHE A 76 -19.54 25.11 -3.53
N PRO A 77 -20.48 24.62 -4.37
CA PRO A 77 -21.46 25.45 -5.04
C PRO A 77 -22.36 26.27 -4.11
N ASP A 78 -22.59 25.80 -2.89
CA ASP A 78 -23.34 26.48 -1.82
C ASP A 78 -22.54 27.59 -1.10
N GLY A 79 -21.24 27.72 -1.43
CA GLY A 79 -20.33 28.73 -0.87
C GLY A 79 -19.52 28.29 0.32
N GLU A 80 -19.73 27.07 0.86
CA GLU A 80 -18.90 26.52 1.93
C GLU A 80 -17.46 26.29 1.44
N GLU A 81 -16.48 26.71 2.24
CA GLU A 81 -15.07 26.53 1.92
C GLU A 81 -14.52 25.24 2.55
N TYR A 82 -13.65 24.56 1.81
CA TYR A 82 -12.90 23.42 2.29
C TYR A 82 -11.44 23.49 1.82
N GLU A 83 -10.57 22.88 2.57
CA GLU A 83 -9.14 22.83 2.30
C GLU A 83 -8.70 21.42 1.91
N LEU A 84 -7.94 21.32 0.85
CA LEU A 84 -7.29 20.09 0.44
C LEU A 84 -5.79 20.16 0.73
N CYS A 85 -5.27 19.06 1.25
CA CYS A 85 -3.86 18.88 1.53
C CYS A 85 -3.20 18.08 0.39
N LYS A 86 -2.23 18.69 -0.28
CA LYS A 86 -1.44 18.06 -1.35
C LYS A 86 -0.05 17.67 -0.82
N PRO A 87 0.21 16.38 -0.60
CA PRO A 87 1.53 15.91 -0.21
C PRO A 87 2.48 15.88 -1.42
N THR A 88 3.74 16.26 -1.19
CA THR A 88 4.85 16.02 -2.12
C THR A 88 5.89 15.15 -1.41
N TYR A 89 6.20 14.01 -1.99
CA TYR A 89 7.12 13.03 -1.45
C TYR A 89 8.48 13.17 -2.10
N THR A 90 9.53 13.17 -1.27
CA THR A 90 10.92 13.21 -1.72
C THR A 90 11.69 12.09 -1.05
N ILE A 91 12.48 11.37 -1.83
CA ILE A 91 13.32 10.29 -1.32
C ILE A 91 14.78 10.69 -1.51
N SER A 92 15.55 10.55 -0.45
CA SER A 92 16.97 10.88 -0.39
C SER A 92 17.77 9.78 0.29
N GLU A 93 19.08 9.94 0.33
CA GLU A 93 20.01 9.00 1.00
C GLU A 93 19.84 7.56 0.48
N TRP A 94 19.76 7.41 -0.84
CA TRP A 94 19.62 6.12 -1.47
C TRP A 94 20.72 5.13 -1.09
N TYR A 95 20.31 3.87 -0.89
CA TYR A 95 21.21 2.76 -0.58
C TYR A 95 22.19 2.48 -1.74
N ALA A 96 21.69 2.45 -2.96
CA ALA A 96 22.45 2.21 -4.17
C ALA A 96 22.29 3.34 -5.18
N ASP A 97 23.30 3.55 -6.01
CA ASP A 97 23.35 4.64 -7.00
C ASP A 97 22.55 4.32 -8.28
N SER A 98 21.81 3.22 -8.31
CA SER A 98 21.00 2.79 -9.47
C SER A 98 19.79 3.66 -9.73
N ILE A 99 19.40 4.50 -8.78
CA ILE A 99 18.23 5.38 -8.90
C ILE A 99 18.65 6.76 -9.43
N ARG A 100 18.01 7.13 -10.53
CA ARG A 100 18.08 8.50 -11.06
C ARG A 100 16.75 9.19 -10.75
N PRO A 101 16.78 10.35 -10.08
CA PRO A 101 15.54 11.06 -9.71
C PRO A 101 14.61 11.33 -10.88
N GLU A 102 15.15 11.59 -12.06
CA GLU A 102 14.40 11.82 -13.29
C GLU A 102 13.61 10.59 -13.78
N ASP A 103 14.07 9.38 -13.43
CA ASP A 103 13.41 8.11 -13.78
C ASP A 103 12.45 7.63 -12.69
N LEU A 104 12.49 8.26 -11.52
CA LEU A 104 11.73 7.80 -10.38
C LEU A 104 10.24 8.13 -10.51
N PHE A 105 9.42 7.11 -10.36
CA PHE A 105 8.00 7.20 -10.07
C PHE A 105 7.75 6.70 -8.66
N CYS A 106 7.15 7.55 -7.82
CA CYS A 106 6.85 7.24 -6.44
C CYS A 106 5.34 7.32 -6.21
N THR A 107 4.76 6.30 -5.60
CA THR A 107 3.38 6.31 -5.12
C THR A 107 3.33 5.85 -3.68
N VAL A 108 2.56 6.59 -2.88
CA VAL A 108 2.37 6.25 -1.48
C VAL A 108 0.97 5.67 -1.29
N ARG A 109 0.87 4.57 -0.56
CA ARG A 109 -0.38 3.84 -0.33
C ARG A 109 -0.61 3.63 1.15
N ILE A 110 -1.86 3.79 1.55
CA ILE A 110 -2.30 3.50 2.91
C ILE A 110 -2.72 2.04 2.96
N PRO A 111 -2.12 1.23 3.85
CA PRO A 111 -2.50 -0.17 4.02
C PRO A 111 -3.95 -0.32 4.45
N LEU A 112 -4.57 -1.40 4.02
CA LEU A 112 -5.94 -1.76 4.39
C LEU A 112 -6.02 -2.17 5.86
N ARG A 113 -7.23 -2.12 6.40
CA ARG A 113 -7.52 -2.65 7.73
C ARG A 113 -7.46 -4.17 7.71
N HIS A 114 -6.90 -4.76 8.77
CA HIS A 114 -6.94 -6.20 8.98
C HIS A 114 -8.25 -6.68 9.64
N VAL A 115 -8.96 -5.77 10.30
CA VAL A 115 -10.23 -6.08 10.96
C VAL A 115 -11.27 -6.52 9.94
N GLY A 116 -11.87 -7.67 10.18
CA GLY A 116 -12.92 -8.24 9.33
C GLY A 116 -12.41 -9.06 8.14
N MET A 117 -11.10 -9.12 7.87
CA MET A 117 -10.57 -9.85 6.72
C MET A 117 -10.92 -11.35 6.78
N GLY A 118 -10.87 -11.96 7.96
CA GLY A 118 -11.28 -13.36 8.13
C GLY A 118 -12.76 -13.59 7.77
N GLN A 119 -13.64 -12.64 8.05
CA GLN A 119 -15.05 -12.71 7.67
C GLN A 119 -15.23 -12.59 6.15
N ILE A 120 -14.49 -11.70 5.51
CA ILE A 120 -14.50 -11.57 4.04
C ILE A 120 -14.02 -12.88 3.40
N MET A 121 -12.99 -13.50 3.94
CA MET A 121 -12.48 -14.77 3.44
C MET A 121 -13.44 -15.94 3.63
N ALA A 122 -14.35 -15.86 4.62
CA ALA A 122 -15.37 -16.86 4.87
C ALA A 122 -16.60 -16.75 3.94
N LEU A 123 -16.74 -15.66 3.19
CA LEU A 123 -17.83 -15.49 2.24
C LEU A 123 -17.70 -16.50 1.08
N ALA A 124 -18.83 -17.09 0.69
CA ALA A 124 -18.88 -17.92 -0.50
C ALA A 124 -18.61 -17.06 -1.75
N ARG A 125 -17.79 -17.55 -2.67
CA ARG A 125 -17.48 -16.83 -3.92
C ARG A 125 -18.73 -16.51 -4.73
N THR A 126 -19.68 -17.42 -4.76
CA THR A 126 -20.98 -17.25 -5.42
C THR A 126 -21.82 -16.10 -4.84
N GLU A 127 -21.68 -15.80 -3.56
CA GLU A 127 -22.36 -14.65 -2.93
C GLU A 127 -21.76 -13.32 -3.41
N ILE A 128 -20.43 -13.26 -3.53
CA ILE A 128 -19.74 -12.09 -4.06
C ILE A 128 -20.12 -11.83 -5.52
N GLU A 129 -20.17 -12.89 -6.33
CA GLU A 129 -20.59 -12.83 -7.74
C GLU A 129 -22.06 -12.38 -7.86
N ALA A 130 -22.93 -12.94 -7.04
CA ALA A 130 -24.34 -12.56 -7.01
C ALA A 130 -24.54 -11.10 -6.58
N LEU A 131 -23.75 -10.62 -5.60
CA LEU A 131 -23.77 -9.23 -5.19
C LEU A 131 -23.29 -8.30 -6.30
N ALA A 132 -22.21 -8.64 -7.00
CA ALA A 132 -21.71 -7.87 -8.13
C ALA A 132 -22.77 -7.78 -9.25
N ALA A 133 -23.44 -8.88 -9.55
CA ALA A 133 -24.52 -8.91 -10.57
C ALA A 133 -25.72 -8.04 -10.20
N LYS A 134 -26.04 -7.91 -8.90
CA LYS A 134 -27.13 -7.06 -8.40
C LYS A 134 -26.75 -5.57 -8.32
N SER A 135 -25.48 -5.25 -8.17
CA SER A 135 -24.98 -3.88 -7.98
C SER A 135 -24.83 -3.17 -9.32
N ASN A 136 -25.96 -2.95 -9.99
CA ASN A 136 -26.00 -2.25 -11.28
C ASN A 136 -26.97 -1.06 -11.20
N TYR A 137 -26.43 0.14 -11.20
CA TYR A 137 -27.17 1.40 -11.08
C TYR A 137 -26.76 2.33 -12.22
N PRO A 138 -27.27 2.10 -13.45
CA PRO A 138 -26.86 2.83 -14.64
C PRO A 138 -27.13 4.33 -14.57
N GLU A 139 -28.16 4.75 -13.82
CA GLU A 139 -28.48 6.15 -13.58
C GLU A 139 -27.38 6.92 -12.84
N TYR A 140 -26.54 6.21 -12.08
CA TYR A 140 -25.37 6.77 -11.37
C TYR A 140 -24.05 6.37 -12.02
N GLY A 141 -24.08 5.65 -13.12
CA GLY A 141 -22.86 5.12 -13.74
C GLY A 141 -22.11 4.08 -12.89
N ILE A 142 -22.80 3.44 -11.94
CA ILE A 142 -22.25 2.45 -11.03
C ILE A 142 -22.60 1.04 -11.50
N SER A 143 -21.58 0.18 -11.60
CA SER A 143 -21.79 -1.25 -11.87
C SER A 143 -20.87 -2.11 -11.01
N GLY A 144 -21.40 -3.20 -10.45
CA GLY A 144 -20.61 -4.20 -9.76
C GLY A 144 -19.83 -5.06 -10.76
N ARG A 145 -18.55 -5.26 -10.47
CA ARG A 145 -17.66 -6.14 -11.26
C ARG A 145 -16.77 -6.95 -10.35
N CYS A 146 -16.74 -8.26 -10.59
CA CYS A 146 -15.76 -9.13 -9.97
C CYS A 146 -14.40 -8.94 -10.67
N ASN A 147 -13.34 -8.98 -9.88
CA ASN A 147 -11.99 -9.06 -10.42
C ASN A 147 -11.55 -10.53 -10.45
N TYR A 148 -11.40 -11.09 -11.63
CA TYR A 148 -10.82 -12.41 -11.80
C TYR A 148 -9.33 -12.29 -12.11
N ILE A 149 -8.54 -13.00 -11.33
CA ILE A 149 -7.09 -12.94 -11.38
C ILE A 149 -6.52 -14.30 -11.78
N ASN A 150 -5.41 -14.30 -12.49
CA ASN A 150 -4.69 -15.51 -12.81
C ASN A 150 -3.46 -15.62 -11.92
N GLU A 151 -3.53 -16.49 -10.93
CA GLU A 151 -2.39 -16.81 -10.06
C GLU A 151 -1.82 -18.17 -10.45
N ARG A 152 -0.64 -18.18 -11.02
CA ARG A 152 0.08 -19.40 -11.44
C ARG A 152 -0.73 -20.30 -12.39
N GLY A 153 -1.48 -19.70 -13.29
CA GLY A 153 -2.31 -20.43 -14.26
C GLY A 153 -3.70 -20.81 -13.74
N ILE A 154 -4.05 -20.48 -12.50
CA ILE A 154 -5.37 -20.73 -11.93
C ILE A 154 -6.17 -19.43 -11.93
N LEU A 155 -7.28 -19.42 -12.64
CA LEU A 155 -8.22 -18.30 -12.63
C LEU A 155 -9.06 -18.35 -11.35
N SER A 156 -8.96 -17.32 -10.54
CA SER A 156 -9.61 -17.21 -9.24
C SER A 156 -10.31 -15.87 -9.07
N LEU A 157 -11.38 -15.83 -8.27
CA LEU A 157 -12.01 -14.58 -7.86
C LEU A 157 -11.12 -13.88 -6.85
N GLY A 158 -10.74 -12.64 -7.14
CA GLY A 158 -10.01 -11.79 -6.21
C GLY A 158 -10.91 -11.29 -5.09
N VAL A 159 -10.42 -11.31 -3.86
CA VAL A 159 -11.18 -10.90 -2.65
C VAL A 159 -10.35 -10.10 -1.67
N SER A 160 -9.03 -10.12 -1.77
CA SER A 160 -8.14 -9.35 -0.90
C SER A 160 -7.33 -8.32 -1.66
N GLY A 161 -6.73 -7.38 -0.93
CA GLY A 161 -6.05 -6.22 -1.51
C GLY A 161 -6.99 -5.08 -1.90
N ASN A 162 -6.43 -3.90 -2.20
CA ASN A 162 -7.18 -2.67 -2.49
C ASN A 162 -8.12 -2.76 -3.71
N LYS A 163 -7.83 -3.67 -4.63
CA LYS A 163 -8.58 -3.86 -5.88
C LYS A 163 -9.02 -5.31 -6.04
N ALA A 164 -9.18 -6.04 -4.93
CA ALA A 164 -9.44 -7.47 -4.95
C ALA A 164 -8.46 -8.21 -5.91
N GLN A 165 -7.17 -7.95 -5.74
CA GLN A 165 -6.12 -8.41 -6.65
C GLN A 165 -5.49 -9.73 -6.22
N HIS A 166 -5.92 -10.31 -5.12
CA HIS A 166 -5.47 -11.59 -4.60
C HIS A 166 -6.66 -12.49 -4.28
N ALA A 167 -6.52 -13.79 -4.53
CA ALA A 167 -7.57 -14.78 -4.32
C ALA A 167 -7.83 -15.05 -2.83
N ASP A 168 -6.81 -14.89 -1.99
CA ASP A 168 -6.89 -15.09 -0.55
C ASP A 168 -5.78 -14.31 0.21
N LEU A 169 -5.83 -14.38 1.53
CA LEU A 169 -4.84 -13.74 2.40
C LEU A 169 -3.47 -14.44 2.40
N THR A 170 -3.33 -15.63 1.82
CA THR A 170 -2.07 -16.37 1.82
C THR A 170 -1.01 -15.65 1.02
N VAL A 171 -1.43 -14.98 -0.06
CA VAL A 171 -0.53 -14.17 -0.89
C VAL A 171 -0.03 -12.95 -0.12
N GLU A 172 -0.89 -12.34 0.70
CA GLU A 172 -0.52 -11.22 1.57
C GLU A 172 0.54 -11.62 2.61
N LEU A 173 0.46 -12.86 3.13
CA LEU A 173 1.46 -13.39 4.06
C LEU A 173 2.82 -13.59 3.37
N GLY A 174 2.83 -14.05 2.12
CA GLY A 174 4.04 -14.17 1.31
C GLY A 174 4.66 -12.80 1.01
N PHE A 175 3.84 -11.85 0.60
CA PHE A 175 4.28 -10.47 0.37
C PHE A 175 4.85 -9.81 1.64
N SER A 176 4.27 -10.11 2.81
CA SER A 176 4.80 -9.63 4.09
C SER A 176 6.19 -10.19 4.38
N SER A 177 6.45 -11.45 4.00
CA SER A 177 7.77 -12.06 4.13
C SER A 177 8.82 -11.36 3.27
N ASP A 178 8.47 -10.97 2.05
CA ASP A 178 9.35 -10.17 1.17
C ASP A 178 9.71 -8.80 1.76
N MET A 179 8.94 -8.33 2.73
CA MET A 179 9.19 -7.08 3.48
C MET A 179 9.87 -7.33 4.84
N GLY A 180 10.41 -8.51 5.08
CA GLY A 180 11.06 -8.86 6.34
C GLY A 180 10.08 -9.13 7.50
N VAL A 181 8.82 -9.44 7.22
CA VAL A 181 7.82 -9.83 8.22
C VAL A 181 7.64 -11.33 8.22
N THR A 182 8.24 -12.00 9.19
CA THR A 182 8.12 -13.45 9.33
C THR A 182 6.79 -13.88 9.95
N ASN A 183 6.36 -15.08 9.63
CA ASN A 183 5.17 -15.73 10.19
C ASN A 183 5.35 -17.26 10.19
N SER A 184 4.40 -17.99 10.78
CA SER A 184 4.50 -19.45 10.88
C SER A 184 4.55 -20.19 9.54
N ARG A 185 4.04 -19.60 8.47
CA ARG A 185 4.07 -20.16 7.11
C ARG A 185 5.34 -19.78 6.37
N TYR A 186 5.88 -18.63 6.67
CA TYR A 186 7.11 -18.08 6.11
C TYR A 186 8.00 -17.63 7.27
N PRO A 187 8.72 -18.58 7.89
CA PRO A 187 9.49 -18.31 9.12
C PRO A 187 10.84 -17.64 8.86
N GLU A 188 11.30 -17.63 7.61
CA GLU A 188 12.58 -17.04 7.21
C GLU A 188 12.35 -15.74 6.46
N GLU A 189 13.19 -14.75 6.73
CA GLU A 189 13.29 -13.54 5.92
C GLU A 189 14.02 -13.85 4.61
N ILE A 190 13.48 -13.36 3.50
CA ILE A 190 14.05 -13.55 2.16
C ILE A 190 14.77 -12.28 1.68
N CYS A 191 15.19 -11.44 2.59
CA CYS A 191 15.90 -10.17 2.28
C CYS A 191 17.41 -10.35 2.31
#